data_d0f2b2e69f4a6d8cf1df63520e9a4c63
#
_entry.id   d0f2b2e69f4a6d8cf1df63520e9a4c63
#
_cell.length_a   1.000
_cell.length_b   1.000
_cell.length_c   1.000
_cell.angle_alpha   90.00
_cell.angle_beta   90.00
_cell.angle_gamma   90.00
#
_symmetry.space_group_name_H-M   'P 1'
#
loop_
_entity.id
_entity.type
_entity.pdbx_description
1 polymer ?
#
loop_
_entity_poly.entity_id
_entity_poly.type
_entity_poly.pdbx_seq_one_letter_code
_entity_poly.pdbx_strand_id
1 'polypeptide(L)'
;MRILIVDDSAFMRKLLSDLFTGEKDFVVVDTARNGKEAVEKTKLLQPDLVTLDVEMPIMDGLEALRLIMQETPTPVMMVSSLTKAGADATMRALDLGAVDFIAKTNGPISSIQDIRQEILAKAREAVRVNVRRLTRPQTAPITQRSVLPFGGGVQGTDKIIAIGTSTGGPRALQEIITRLPKNLPCGVLIVQHMPPGFTRSLAERLNSLSDVQVKEAEPNEPIRPGWVYIAPGDHHMRVERNGGQKILRLTQDPLIGGHRPAVDPMFDSVAQTYGKQTVAVLLTGMGHDGAQGMKKIKENHGFTIAEDQSTSVVFGMPKSAIELGVVDRVVPLQAVAAEIIKAVSL
;
A
#
# COMPACT_ATOMS: atom_id res chain seq x y z
N MET A 1 -4.18 23.94 -5.34
CA MET A 1 -3.12 22.94 -5.65
C MET A 1 -2.85 22.97 -7.14
N ARG A 2 -1.58 23.17 -7.53
CA ARG A 2 -1.13 23.29 -8.93
C ARG A 2 -0.69 21.93 -9.45
N ILE A 3 -1.32 21.45 -10.54
CA ILE A 3 -1.06 20.12 -11.09
C ILE A 3 -0.50 20.21 -12.50
N LEU A 4 0.56 19.44 -12.76
CA LEU A 4 1.07 19.13 -14.10
C LEU A 4 0.58 17.74 -14.51
N ILE A 5 -0.08 17.63 -15.67
CA ILE A 5 -0.60 16.36 -16.19
C ILE A 5 0.29 15.88 -17.31
N VAL A 6 0.82 14.66 -17.17
CA VAL A 6 1.77 14.06 -18.12
C VAL A 6 1.24 12.72 -18.61
N ASP A 7 0.94 12.62 -19.90
CA ASP A 7 0.47 11.40 -20.57
C ASP A 7 0.68 11.58 -22.08
N ASP A 8 1.05 10.57 -22.83
CA ASP A 8 1.22 10.67 -24.28
C ASP A 8 -0.12 10.76 -25.03
N SER A 9 -1.18 10.18 -24.45
CA SER A 9 -2.53 10.22 -24.98
C SER A 9 -3.21 11.57 -24.80
N ALA A 10 -3.56 12.25 -25.88
CA ALA A 10 -4.31 13.51 -25.82
C ALA A 10 -5.67 13.35 -25.11
N PHE A 11 -6.30 12.17 -25.26
CA PHE A 11 -7.55 11.84 -24.60
C PHE A 11 -7.37 11.78 -23.07
N MET A 12 -6.33 11.08 -22.57
CA MET A 12 -6.06 10.99 -21.15
C MET A 12 -5.70 12.33 -20.54
N ARG A 13 -4.86 13.15 -21.23
CA ARG A 13 -4.57 14.51 -20.77
C ARG A 13 -5.85 15.35 -20.62
N LYS A 14 -6.75 15.30 -21.62
CA LYS A 14 -8.03 16.01 -21.56
C LYS A 14 -8.89 15.52 -20.41
N LEU A 15 -9.02 14.20 -20.27
CA LEU A 15 -9.82 13.57 -19.22
C LEU A 15 -9.38 13.97 -17.82
N LEU A 16 -8.07 13.84 -17.53
CA LEU A 16 -7.51 14.24 -16.24
C LEU A 16 -7.61 15.75 -16.02
N SER A 17 -7.42 16.55 -17.07
CA SER A 17 -7.62 18.01 -16.99
C SER A 17 -9.04 18.37 -16.60
N ASP A 18 -10.04 17.76 -17.24
CA ASP A 18 -11.45 18.02 -16.95
C ASP A 18 -11.82 17.56 -15.53
N LEU A 19 -11.24 16.45 -15.09
CA LEU A 19 -11.44 15.93 -13.73
C LEU A 19 -10.96 16.92 -12.67
N PHE A 20 -9.74 17.47 -12.82
CA PHE A 20 -9.16 18.39 -11.86
C PHE A 20 -9.73 19.82 -11.97
N THR A 21 -9.97 20.32 -13.17
CA THR A 21 -10.58 21.67 -13.35
C THR A 21 -12.02 21.76 -12.87
N GLY A 22 -12.70 20.62 -12.73
CA GLY A 22 -14.03 20.55 -12.12
C GLY A 22 -14.04 20.80 -10.61
N GLU A 23 -12.87 20.88 -9.95
CA GLU A 23 -12.70 21.09 -8.51
C GLU A 23 -12.06 22.45 -8.22
N LYS A 24 -12.61 23.18 -7.24
CA LYS A 24 -12.15 24.57 -6.93
C LYS A 24 -10.76 24.64 -6.32
N ASP A 25 -10.29 23.56 -5.73
CA ASP A 25 -9.01 23.49 -5.03
C ASP A 25 -7.84 23.06 -5.93
N PHE A 26 -8.11 22.73 -7.20
CA PHE A 26 -7.10 22.34 -8.18
C PHE A 26 -6.98 23.32 -9.34
N VAL A 27 -5.75 23.50 -9.82
CA VAL A 27 -5.42 24.27 -11.02
C VAL A 27 -4.46 23.46 -11.88
N VAL A 28 -4.89 23.06 -13.07
CA VAL A 28 -4.00 22.45 -14.06
C VAL A 28 -3.13 23.55 -14.64
N VAL A 29 -1.83 23.53 -14.31
CA VAL A 29 -0.88 24.58 -14.73
C VAL A 29 -0.37 24.38 -16.14
N ASP A 30 -0.24 23.13 -16.59
CA ASP A 30 0.11 22.75 -17.97
C ASP A 30 -0.08 21.24 -18.15
N THR A 31 0.16 20.75 -19.39
CA THR A 31 0.24 19.34 -19.73
C THR A 31 1.54 19.01 -20.47
N ALA A 32 2.02 17.78 -20.40
CA ALA A 32 3.18 17.28 -21.12
C ALA A 32 2.88 15.95 -21.83
N ARG A 33 3.59 15.66 -22.94
CA ARG A 33 3.33 14.50 -23.81
C ARG A 33 4.38 13.40 -23.70
N ASN A 34 5.45 13.64 -22.95
CA ASN A 34 6.56 12.71 -22.75
C ASN A 34 7.35 13.09 -21.49
N GLY A 35 8.22 12.21 -21.04
CA GLY A 35 9.01 12.42 -19.83
C GLY A 35 9.96 13.61 -19.90
N LYS A 36 10.50 13.94 -21.08
CA LYS A 36 11.40 15.08 -21.24
C LYS A 36 10.65 16.40 -20.96
N GLU A 37 9.49 16.59 -21.60
CA GLU A 37 8.63 17.75 -21.32
C GLU A 37 8.20 17.79 -19.84
N ALA A 38 7.94 16.63 -19.23
CA ALA A 38 7.57 16.53 -17.82
C ALA A 38 8.66 17.10 -16.91
N VAL A 39 9.93 16.69 -17.09
CA VAL A 39 11.07 17.17 -16.31
C VAL A 39 11.26 18.68 -16.50
N GLU A 40 11.29 19.17 -17.75
CA GLU A 40 11.46 20.58 -18.08
C GLU A 40 10.35 21.45 -17.45
N LYS A 41 9.08 21.04 -17.59
CA LYS A 41 7.93 21.78 -17.07
C LYS A 41 7.82 21.70 -15.54
N THR A 42 8.18 20.58 -14.93
CA THR A 42 8.25 20.47 -13.47
C THR A 42 9.25 21.48 -12.89
N LYS A 43 10.43 21.60 -13.49
CA LYS A 43 11.46 22.54 -13.09
C LYS A 43 11.02 24.00 -13.28
N LEU A 44 10.37 24.30 -14.41
CA LEU A 44 9.93 25.66 -14.75
C LEU A 44 8.72 26.11 -13.93
N LEU A 45 7.71 25.25 -13.81
CA LEU A 45 6.41 25.58 -13.23
C LEU A 45 6.30 25.31 -11.74
N GLN A 46 7.15 24.44 -11.19
CA GLN A 46 7.13 24.00 -9.79
C GLN A 46 5.69 23.63 -9.32
N PRO A 47 5.06 22.62 -9.93
CA PRO A 47 3.73 22.20 -9.53
C PRO A 47 3.73 21.55 -8.13
N ASP A 48 2.58 21.54 -7.47
CA ASP A 48 2.41 20.85 -6.18
C ASP A 48 2.29 19.34 -6.38
N LEU A 49 1.84 18.88 -7.57
CA LEU A 49 1.66 17.48 -7.95
C LEU A 49 1.90 17.28 -9.43
N VAL A 50 2.55 16.18 -9.78
CA VAL A 50 2.65 15.69 -11.17
C VAL A 50 1.87 14.37 -11.26
N THR A 51 0.91 14.28 -12.19
CA THR A 51 0.39 12.97 -12.63
C THR A 51 1.23 12.51 -13.81
N LEU A 52 1.80 11.31 -13.76
CA LEU A 52 2.82 10.86 -14.68
C LEU A 52 2.50 9.47 -15.24
N ASP A 53 2.26 9.40 -16.53
CA ASP A 53 2.11 8.13 -17.23
C ASP A 53 3.42 7.32 -17.19
N VAL A 54 3.28 6.01 -17.12
CA VAL A 54 4.41 5.07 -17.13
C VAL A 54 4.98 4.91 -18.53
N GLU A 55 4.13 4.70 -19.53
CA GLU A 55 4.53 4.36 -20.92
C GLU A 55 4.41 5.58 -21.82
N MET A 56 5.54 6.17 -22.19
CA MET A 56 5.58 7.35 -23.06
C MET A 56 6.76 7.29 -24.04
N PRO A 57 6.66 7.90 -25.23
CA PRO A 57 7.76 8.01 -26.17
C PRO A 57 8.85 8.99 -25.68
N ILE A 58 10.04 8.91 -26.28
CA ILE A 58 11.21 9.80 -26.05
C ILE A 58 11.87 9.55 -24.69
N MET A 59 11.12 9.65 -23.59
CA MET A 59 11.53 9.37 -22.22
C MET A 59 10.31 8.79 -21.49
N ASP A 60 10.46 7.61 -20.91
CA ASP A 60 9.40 6.94 -20.16
C ASP A 60 9.16 7.59 -18.78
N GLY A 61 8.05 7.20 -18.13
CA GLY A 61 7.67 7.77 -16.84
C GLY A 61 8.62 7.41 -15.71
N LEU A 62 9.31 6.26 -15.75
CA LEU A 62 10.25 5.87 -14.70
C LEU A 62 11.53 6.72 -14.76
N GLU A 63 12.05 6.97 -15.96
CA GLU A 63 13.20 7.85 -16.13
C GLU A 63 12.85 9.28 -15.77
N ALA A 64 11.69 9.77 -16.21
CA ALA A 64 11.20 11.10 -15.84
C ALA A 64 11.03 11.25 -14.32
N LEU A 65 10.43 10.26 -13.65
CA LEU A 65 10.28 10.23 -12.19
C LEU A 65 11.64 10.32 -11.50
N ARG A 66 12.62 9.53 -11.93
CA ARG A 66 13.98 9.54 -11.37
C ARG A 66 14.60 10.93 -11.45
N LEU A 67 14.50 11.58 -12.62
CA LEU A 67 15.03 12.94 -12.82
C LEU A 67 14.28 13.99 -12.00
N ILE A 68 12.94 13.93 -11.95
CA ILE A 68 12.13 14.84 -11.12
C ILE A 68 12.55 14.72 -9.65
N MET A 69 12.68 13.49 -9.13
CA MET A 69 13.05 13.25 -7.74
C MET A 69 14.48 13.69 -7.41
N GLN A 70 15.38 13.67 -8.39
CA GLN A 70 16.77 14.13 -8.23
C GLN A 70 16.93 15.65 -8.35
N GLU A 71 16.30 16.27 -9.36
CA GLU A 71 16.54 17.69 -9.69
C GLU A 71 15.54 18.62 -9.00
N THR A 72 14.27 18.24 -8.94
CA THR A 72 13.19 19.07 -8.41
C THR A 72 12.18 18.16 -7.68
N PRO A 73 12.53 17.60 -6.49
CA PRO A 73 11.69 16.67 -5.78
C PRO A 73 10.26 17.19 -5.60
N THR A 74 9.33 16.65 -6.37
CA THR A 74 7.92 17.03 -6.43
C THR A 74 7.06 15.79 -6.21
N PRO A 75 5.92 15.86 -5.51
CA PRO A 75 4.98 14.76 -5.41
C PRO A 75 4.58 14.25 -6.79
N VAL A 76 4.75 12.95 -7.04
CA VAL A 76 4.37 12.29 -8.28
C VAL A 76 3.38 11.17 -7.99
N MET A 77 2.27 11.18 -8.71
CA MET A 77 1.28 10.12 -8.74
C MET A 77 1.33 9.45 -10.12
N MET A 78 1.68 8.18 -10.16
CA MET A 78 1.78 7.46 -11.43
C MET A 78 0.39 7.20 -12.03
N VAL A 79 0.30 7.18 -13.34
CA VAL A 79 -0.88 6.72 -14.08
C VAL A 79 -0.46 5.48 -14.86
N SER A 80 -1.08 4.33 -14.61
CA SER A 80 -0.57 3.05 -15.09
C SER A 80 -1.67 2.16 -15.69
N SER A 81 -1.32 1.42 -16.73
CA SER A 81 -2.22 0.41 -17.30
C SER A 81 -2.43 -0.79 -16.37
N LEU A 82 -3.57 -1.48 -16.51
CA LEU A 82 -3.88 -2.71 -15.75
C LEU A 82 -3.13 -3.95 -16.26
N THR A 83 -2.14 -3.78 -17.12
CA THR A 83 -1.30 -4.87 -17.60
C THR A 83 -0.28 -5.31 -16.54
N LYS A 84 0.23 -6.54 -16.64
CA LYS A 84 1.30 -7.00 -15.74
C LYS A 84 2.54 -6.08 -15.83
N ALA A 85 2.92 -5.69 -17.05
CA ALA A 85 4.07 -4.79 -17.26
C ALA A 85 3.85 -3.42 -16.58
N GLY A 86 2.63 -2.86 -16.68
CA GLY A 86 2.26 -1.62 -16.00
C GLY A 86 2.30 -1.74 -14.47
N ALA A 87 1.81 -2.86 -13.92
CA ALA A 87 1.86 -3.12 -12.49
C ALA A 87 3.31 -3.25 -11.98
N ASP A 88 4.18 -3.99 -12.68
CA ASP A 88 5.59 -4.14 -12.32
C ASP A 88 6.34 -2.81 -12.43
N ALA A 89 6.06 -2.00 -13.45
CA ALA A 89 6.63 -0.67 -13.58
C ALA A 89 6.16 0.28 -12.45
N THR A 90 4.88 0.16 -12.06
CA THR A 90 4.35 0.92 -10.92
C THR A 90 5.05 0.55 -9.61
N MET A 91 5.32 -0.73 -9.34
CA MET A 91 6.09 -1.12 -8.16
C MET A 91 7.48 -0.48 -8.16
N ARG A 92 8.16 -0.46 -9.32
CA ARG A 92 9.46 0.24 -9.45
C ARG A 92 9.34 1.76 -9.25
N ALA A 93 8.26 2.37 -9.73
CA ALA A 93 8.02 3.80 -9.54
C ALA A 93 7.84 4.16 -8.06
N LEU A 94 7.10 3.34 -7.30
CA LEU A 94 6.94 3.51 -5.86
C LEU A 94 8.28 3.43 -5.13
N ASP A 95 9.19 2.50 -5.54
CA ASP A 95 10.55 2.44 -5.00
C ASP A 95 11.38 3.69 -5.32
N LEU A 96 11.21 4.27 -6.51
CA LEU A 96 11.87 5.50 -6.94
C LEU A 96 11.34 6.78 -6.24
N GLY A 97 10.25 6.66 -5.47
CA GLY A 97 9.71 7.77 -4.68
C GLY A 97 8.38 8.33 -5.18
N ALA A 98 7.69 7.68 -6.12
CA ALA A 98 6.30 8.01 -6.39
C ALA A 98 5.46 7.85 -5.12
N VAL A 99 4.51 8.77 -4.90
CA VAL A 99 3.68 8.78 -3.69
C VAL A 99 2.62 7.69 -3.75
N ASP A 100 1.94 7.58 -4.90
CA ASP A 100 0.86 6.63 -5.15
C ASP A 100 0.67 6.45 -6.67
N PHE A 101 -0.37 5.72 -7.06
CA PHE A 101 -0.73 5.53 -8.45
C PHE A 101 -2.24 5.49 -8.68
N ILE A 102 -2.62 5.71 -9.94
CA ILE A 102 -3.95 5.56 -10.51
C ILE A 102 -3.89 4.48 -11.58
N ALA A 103 -4.78 3.51 -11.52
CA ALA A 103 -4.93 2.53 -12.58
C ALA A 103 -5.78 3.10 -13.73
N LYS A 104 -5.29 3.03 -14.97
CA LYS A 104 -6.07 3.34 -16.17
C LYS A 104 -7.16 2.27 -16.33
N THR A 105 -8.43 2.67 -16.28
CA THR A 105 -9.54 1.73 -16.51
C THR A 105 -9.80 1.55 -17.99
N ASN A 106 -9.94 0.31 -18.43
CA ASN A 106 -10.38 -0.03 -19.80
C ASN A 106 -11.92 -0.02 -19.96
N GLY A 107 -12.63 0.52 -18.94
CA GLY A 107 -14.08 0.53 -18.88
C GLY A 107 -14.73 1.74 -19.58
N PRO A 108 -16.05 1.74 -19.77
CA PRO A 108 -16.79 2.86 -20.32
C PRO A 108 -16.63 4.11 -19.43
N ILE A 109 -16.85 5.30 -20.00
CA ILE A 109 -16.69 6.62 -19.33
C ILE A 109 -17.46 6.69 -17.99
N SER A 110 -18.53 5.91 -17.82
CA SER A 110 -19.27 5.79 -16.55
C SER A 110 -18.41 5.28 -15.37
N SER A 111 -17.42 4.42 -15.63
CA SER A 111 -16.50 3.91 -14.58
C SER A 111 -15.51 4.97 -14.09
N ILE A 112 -15.31 6.04 -14.85
CA ILE A 112 -14.40 7.14 -14.46
C ILE A 112 -15.03 8.03 -13.37
N GLN A 113 -16.35 8.14 -13.36
CA GLN A 113 -17.04 8.87 -12.28
C GLN A 113 -16.91 8.13 -10.94
N ASP A 114 -16.88 6.80 -10.96
CA ASP A 114 -16.73 5.99 -9.76
C ASP A 114 -15.34 6.12 -9.15
N ILE A 115 -14.29 6.24 -9.98
CA ILE A 115 -12.91 6.44 -9.51
C ILE A 115 -12.51 7.91 -9.35
N ARG A 116 -13.35 8.86 -9.81
CA ARG A 116 -13.07 10.30 -9.69
C ARG A 116 -12.77 10.69 -8.24
N GLN A 117 -13.62 10.27 -7.33
CA GLN A 117 -13.48 10.58 -5.90
C GLN A 117 -12.18 10.02 -5.33
N GLU A 118 -11.81 8.82 -5.72
CA GLU A 118 -10.55 8.19 -5.33
C GLU A 118 -9.34 8.98 -5.86
N ILE A 119 -9.34 9.33 -7.15
CA ILE A 119 -8.25 10.12 -7.77
C ILE A 119 -8.07 11.47 -7.06
N LEU A 120 -9.16 12.18 -6.84
CA LEU A 120 -9.13 13.50 -6.18
C LEU A 120 -8.67 13.40 -4.73
N ALA A 121 -9.13 12.38 -4.01
CA ALA A 121 -8.72 12.14 -2.64
C ALA A 121 -7.22 11.79 -2.56
N LYS A 122 -6.73 10.88 -3.40
CA LYS A 122 -5.29 10.55 -3.50
C LYS A 122 -4.45 11.77 -3.88
N ALA A 123 -4.91 12.59 -4.82
CA ALA A 123 -4.21 13.82 -5.23
C ALA A 123 -4.09 14.82 -4.07
N ARG A 124 -5.16 15.03 -3.30
CA ARG A 124 -5.14 15.91 -2.11
C ARG A 124 -4.15 15.45 -1.05
N GLU A 125 -4.06 14.16 -0.82
CA GLU A 125 -3.09 13.60 0.12
C GLU A 125 -1.66 13.61 -0.45
N ALA A 126 -1.47 13.29 -1.73
CA ALA A 126 -0.15 13.28 -2.37
C ALA A 126 0.55 14.64 -2.27
N VAL A 127 -0.17 15.75 -2.45
CA VAL A 127 0.37 17.12 -2.32
C VAL A 127 0.95 17.38 -0.92
N ARG A 128 0.41 16.74 0.12
CA ARG A 128 0.84 16.92 1.52
C ARG A 128 2.09 16.12 1.89
N VAL A 129 2.48 15.18 1.01
CA VAL A 129 3.59 14.26 1.27
C VAL A 129 4.93 14.98 1.15
N ASN A 130 5.77 14.84 2.15
CA ASN A 130 7.16 15.31 2.06
C ASN A 130 8.02 14.32 1.28
N VAL A 131 8.08 14.50 -0.04
CA VAL A 131 8.81 13.59 -0.96
C VAL A 131 10.31 13.48 -0.67
N ARG A 132 10.92 14.49 -0.03
CA ARG A 132 12.33 14.39 0.40
C ARG A 132 12.58 13.28 1.41
N ARG A 133 11.54 12.84 2.13
CA ARG A 133 11.62 11.66 3.01
C ARG A 133 11.57 10.37 2.21
N LEU A 134 10.88 10.36 1.06
CA LEU A 134 10.78 9.21 0.18
C LEU A 134 12.06 8.97 -0.65
N THR A 135 12.79 10.03 -0.98
CA THR A 135 14.01 9.97 -1.81
C THR A 135 15.28 9.76 -1.00
N ARG A 136 15.23 9.85 0.34
CA ARG A 136 16.40 9.48 1.14
C ARG A 136 16.72 8.01 0.87
N PRO A 137 17.94 7.70 0.39
CA PRO A 137 18.39 6.31 0.37
C PRO A 137 18.15 5.77 1.78
N GLN A 138 17.50 4.63 1.89
CA GLN A 138 17.53 3.89 3.15
C GLN A 138 18.99 3.48 3.34
N THR A 139 19.78 4.38 3.95
CA THR A 139 21.21 4.23 4.18
C THR A 139 21.47 3.32 5.39
N ALA A 140 20.87 2.15 5.38
CA ALA A 140 21.52 0.99 5.95
C ALA A 140 21.97 0.15 4.75
N PRO A 141 23.28 -0.10 4.57
CA PRO A 141 23.72 -1.05 3.58
C PRO A 141 22.95 -2.36 3.85
N ILE A 142 22.52 -3.02 2.78
CA ILE A 142 21.94 -4.38 2.77
C ILE A 142 22.85 -5.41 3.50
N THR A 143 24.05 -5.00 3.88
CA THR A 143 25.09 -5.80 4.52
C THR A 143 24.87 -6.09 6.01
N GLN A 144 23.86 -5.53 6.68
CA GLN A 144 23.38 -5.99 7.99
C GLN A 144 21.86 -6.04 8.02
N ARG A 145 21.28 -6.99 7.24
CA ARG A 145 20.01 -7.56 7.62
C ARG A 145 20.20 -8.20 9.01
N SER A 146 19.98 -7.47 10.06
CA SER A 146 19.77 -8.07 11.37
C SER A 146 18.41 -8.77 11.29
N VAL A 147 18.44 -9.97 10.72
CA VAL A 147 17.39 -10.97 10.94
C VAL A 147 17.35 -11.11 12.44
N LEU A 148 16.31 -10.59 13.06
CA LEU A 148 16.16 -10.68 14.51
C LEU A 148 16.06 -12.17 14.83
N PRO A 149 16.97 -12.74 15.62
CA PRO A 149 16.97 -14.16 15.87
C PRO A 149 15.69 -14.54 16.61
N PHE A 150 14.87 -15.38 16.00
CA PHE A 150 13.77 -16.05 16.68
C PHE A 150 14.38 -17.21 17.47
N GLY A 151 14.50 -17.05 18.78
CA GLY A 151 15.18 -18.00 19.68
C GLY A 151 14.35 -19.25 20.05
N GLY A 152 13.42 -19.71 19.22
CA GLY A 152 12.58 -20.89 19.47
C GLY A 152 12.62 -21.89 18.33
N GLY A 153 12.65 -23.18 18.65
CA GLY A 153 12.40 -24.25 17.68
C GLY A 153 11.05 -24.06 17.00
N VAL A 154 10.98 -24.40 15.70
CA VAL A 154 9.80 -24.21 14.83
C VAL A 154 8.65 -25.14 15.25
N GLN A 155 8.03 -24.89 16.40
CA GLN A 155 6.66 -25.33 16.63
C GLN A 155 5.76 -24.18 16.22
N GLY A 156 4.90 -24.41 15.20
CA GLY A 156 3.92 -23.42 14.76
C GLY A 156 3.10 -22.94 15.94
N THR A 157 2.99 -21.63 16.11
CA THR A 157 2.09 -21.05 17.12
C THR A 157 0.70 -20.90 16.53
N ASP A 158 -0.33 -20.96 17.36
CA ASP A 158 -1.70 -20.62 16.93
C ASP A 158 -1.89 -19.13 16.62
N LYS A 159 -0.81 -18.32 16.63
CA LYS A 159 -0.87 -16.88 16.38
C LYS A 159 -1.04 -16.55 14.90
N ILE A 160 -1.50 -15.34 14.65
CA ILE A 160 -1.64 -14.75 13.32
C ILE A 160 -1.19 -13.29 13.34
N ILE A 161 -0.55 -12.85 12.28
CA ILE A 161 -0.27 -11.43 12.02
C ILE A 161 -1.23 -10.97 10.92
N ALA A 162 -1.91 -9.84 11.14
CA ALA A 162 -2.80 -9.23 10.16
C ALA A 162 -2.39 -7.77 9.95
N ILE A 163 -2.11 -7.37 8.70
CA ILE A 163 -1.59 -6.04 8.36
C ILE A 163 -2.54 -5.37 7.38
N GLY A 164 -2.96 -4.13 7.69
CA GLY A 164 -3.75 -3.28 6.82
C GLY A 164 -2.96 -2.04 6.38
N THR A 165 -3.06 -1.66 5.10
CA THR A 165 -2.35 -0.51 4.55
C THR A 165 -2.96 -0.01 3.23
N SER A 166 -2.61 1.23 2.82
CA SER A 166 -3.10 1.88 1.59
C SER A 166 -1.99 2.72 0.94
N THR A 167 -2.17 4.03 0.75
CA THR A 167 -1.17 4.95 0.16
C THR A 167 0.14 4.91 0.94
N GLY A 168 1.26 4.70 0.24
CA GLY A 168 2.58 4.46 0.84
C GLY A 168 2.79 3.02 1.33
N GLY A 169 1.74 2.18 1.30
CA GLY A 169 1.73 0.81 1.80
C GLY A 169 2.76 -0.13 1.19
N PRO A 170 2.93 -0.19 -0.15
CA PRO A 170 3.90 -1.09 -0.75
C PRO A 170 5.32 -0.89 -0.21
N ARG A 171 5.72 0.36 -0.01
CA ARG A 171 7.01 0.71 0.59
C ARG A 171 7.08 0.34 2.08
N ALA A 172 6.01 0.59 2.82
CA ALA A 172 5.92 0.21 4.23
C ALA A 172 5.97 -1.32 4.41
N LEU A 173 5.25 -2.06 3.56
CA LEU A 173 5.28 -3.53 3.54
C LEU A 173 6.67 -4.07 3.21
N GLN A 174 7.37 -3.48 2.23
CA GLN A 174 8.73 -3.87 1.91
C GLN A 174 9.66 -3.72 3.12
N GLU A 175 9.60 -2.59 3.85
CA GLU A 175 10.39 -2.33 5.05
C GLU A 175 10.15 -3.36 6.15
N ILE A 176 8.91 -3.83 6.32
CA ILE A 176 8.53 -4.78 7.37
C ILE A 176 8.82 -6.22 6.94
N ILE A 177 8.30 -6.64 5.78
CA ILE A 177 8.30 -8.05 5.37
C ILE A 177 9.71 -8.56 5.10
N THR A 178 10.60 -7.71 4.55
CA THR A 178 12.01 -8.09 4.33
C THR A 178 12.82 -8.29 5.61
N ARG A 179 12.28 -7.90 6.78
CA ARG A 179 12.91 -8.08 8.09
C ARG A 179 12.33 -9.24 8.89
N LEU A 180 11.24 -9.84 8.40
CA LEU A 180 10.68 -11.02 9.06
C LEU A 180 11.59 -12.24 8.87
N PRO A 181 11.82 -13.04 9.92
CA PRO A 181 12.71 -14.19 9.85
C PRO A 181 12.05 -15.34 9.07
N LYS A 182 12.85 -16.11 8.34
CA LYS A 182 12.41 -17.29 7.58
C LYS A 182 11.62 -18.30 8.44
N ASN A 183 11.98 -18.44 9.70
CA ASN A 183 11.36 -19.35 10.66
C ASN A 183 10.22 -18.69 11.46
N LEU A 184 9.51 -17.71 10.87
CA LEU A 184 8.35 -17.08 11.50
C LEU A 184 7.32 -18.17 11.86
N PRO A 185 6.91 -18.29 13.15
CA PRO A 185 6.10 -19.43 13.59
C PRO A 185 4.62 -19.34 13.25
N CYS A 186 4.19 -18.29 12.56
CA CYS A 186 2.78 -18.05 12.20
C CYS A 186 2.66 -17.51 10.77
N GLY A 187 1.44 -17.48 10.27
CA GLY A 187 1.09 -16.84 9.00
C GLY A 187 0.94 -15.33 9.12
N VAL A 188 1.06 -14.63 7.99
CA VAL A 188 0.84 -13.18 7.87
C VAL A 188 -0.21 -12.94 6.81
N LEU A 189 -1.25 -12.18 7.13
CA LEU A 189 -2.30 -11.76 6.21
C LEU A 189 -2.16 -10.26 5.95
N ILE A 190 -2.24 -9.86 4.69
CA ILE A 190 -2.07 -8.46 4.29
C ILE A 190 -3.25 -8.03 3.43
N VAL A 191 -3.84 -6.91 3.79
CA VAL A 191 -4.70 -6.14 2.89
C VAL A 191 -3.98 -4.84 2.54
N GLN A 192 -3.72 -4.67 1.25
CA GLN A 192 -3.29 -3.45 0.62
C GLN A 192 -4.39 -2.99 -0.34
N HIS A 193 -4.87 -1.76 -0.21
CA HIS A 193 -5.83 -1.20 -1.16
C HIS A 193 -5.17 -1.05 -2.53
N MET A 194 -5.42 -2.03 -3.40
CA MET A 194 -4.87 -2.10 -4.75
C MET A 194 -5.83 -2.82 -5.71
N PRO A 195 -5.88 -2.43 -6.99
CA PRO A 195 -6.67 -3.11 -7.99
C PRO A 195 -6.08 -4.49 -8.37
N PRO A 196 -6.89 -5.34 -9.06
CA PRO A 196 -6.43 -6.63 -9.57
C PRO A 196 -5.15 -6.51 -10.41
N GLY A 197 -4.26 -7.49 -10.29
CA GLY A 197 -2.97 -7.54 -10.99
C GLY A 197 -1.85 -6.83 -10.22
N PHE A 198 -2.12 -5.68 -9.60
CA PHE A 198 -1.12 -4.96 -8.81
C PHE A 198 -0.80 -5.68 -7.49
N THR A 199 -1.78 -6.32 -6.86
CA THR A 199 -1.59 -7.16 -5.67
C THR A 199 -0.67 -8.34 -5.94
N ARG A 200 -0.78 -8.95 -7.12
CA ARG A 200 0.13 -10.02 -7.58
C ARG A 200 1.56 -9.51 -7.77
N SER A 201 1.74 -8.40 -8.49
CA SER A 201 3.08 -7.81 -8.69
C SER A 201 3.73 -7.40 -7.36
N LEU A 202 2.94 -6.88 -6.40
CA LEU A 202 3.41 -6.60 -5.05
C LEU A 202 3.86 -7.87 -4.34
N ALA A 203 3.08 -8.96 -4.41
CA ALA A 203 3.42 -10.24 -3.81
C ALA A 203 4.70 -10.83 -4.42
N GLU A 204 4.82 -10.89 -5.75
CA GLU A 204 6.00 -11.36 -6.47
C GLU A 204 7.25 -10.55 -6.08
N ARG A 205 7.13 -9.22 -5.98
CA ARG A 205 8.23 -8.35 -5.57
C ARG A 205 8.64 -8.58 -4.12
N LEU A 206 7.71 -8.60 -3.18
CA LEU A 206 8.04 -8.86 -1.78
C LEU A 206 8.66 -10.25 -1.60
N ASN A 207 8.17 -11.26 -2.32
CA ASN A 207 8.73 -12.61 -2.30
C ASN A 207 10.20 -12.64 -2.77
N SER A 208 10.54 -11.85 -3.79
CA SER A 208 11.92 -11.77 -4.30
C SER A 208 12.90 -11.09 -3.34
N LEU A 209 12.39 -10.31 -2.38
CA LEU A 209 13.20 -9.50 -1.45
C LEU A 209 13.25 -10.07 -0.03
N SER A 210 12.41 -11.06 0.30
CA SER A 210 12.18 -11.52 1.67
C SER A 210 12.65 -12.95 1.89
N ASP A 211 12.94 -13.29 3.14
CA ASP A 211 13.26 -14.66 3.55
C ASP A 211 12.01 -15.52 3.81
N VAL A 212 10.86 -14.87 4.08
CA VAL A 212 9.53 -15.51 4.17
C VAL A 212 8.96 -15.73 2.77
N GLN A 213 8.03 -16.69 2.64
CA GLN A 213 7.32 -16.93 1.38
C GLN A 213 6.17 -15.93 1.25
N VAL A 214 6.10 -15.19 0.14
CA VAL A 214 5.04 -14.20 -0.10
C VAL A 214 4.27 -14.58 -1.36
N LYS A 215 2.95 -14.59 -1.29
CA LYS A 215 2.08 -14.85 -2.44
C LYS A 215 0.79 -14.03 -2.36
N GLU A 216 0.12 -13.87 -3.49
CA GLU A 216 -1.28 -13.49 -3.52
C GLU A 216 -2.14 -14.66 -3.01
N ALA A 217 -3.11 -14.37 -2.15
CA ALA A 217 -3.95 -15.37 -1.51
C ALA A 217 -4.84 -16.10 -2.52
N GLU A 218 -5.04 -17.41 -2.29
CA GLU A 218 -5.95 -18.26 -3.05
C GLU A 218 -7.15 -18.71 -2.20
N PRO A 219 -8.31 -18.94 -2.81
CA PRO A 219 -9.48 -19.36 -2.04
C PRO A 219 -9.29 -20.76 -1.42
N ASN A 220 -9.75 -20.92 -0.17
CA ASN A 220 -9.72 -22.15 0.60
C ASN A 220 -8.32 -22.69 0.93
N GLU A 221 -7.26 -21.93 0.73
CA GLU A 221 -5.94 -22.39 1.12
C GLU A 221 -5.70 -22.31 2.64
N PRO A 222 -4.96 -23.26 3.23
CA PRO A 222 -4.64 -23.23 4.65
C PRO A 222 -3.57 -22.17 4.95
N ILE A 223 -3.72 -21.50 6.09
CA ILE A 223 -2.75 -20.54 6.58
C ILE A 223 -1.57 -21.28 7.21
N ARG A 224 -0.35 -21.05 6.70
CA ARG A 224 0.86 -21.76 7.10
C ARG A 224 1.86 -20.82 7.79
N PRO A 225 2.62 -21.30 8.78
CA PRO A 225 3.75 -20.58 9.35
C PRO A 225 4.79 -20.21 8.27
N GLY A 226 5.37 -19.01 8.39
CA GLY A 226 6.39 -18.53 7.44
C GLY A 226 5.86 -18.06 6.08
N TRP A 227 4.52 -18.04 5.91
CA TRP A 227 3.86 -17.57 4.69
C TRP A 227 3.17 -16.23 4.91
N VAL A 228 3.26 -15.38 3.90
CA VAL A 228 2.60 -14.08 3.81
C VAL A 228 1.60 -14.12 2.66
N TYR A 229 0.35 -13.82 2.94
CA TYR A 229 -0.76 -13.86 2.00
C TYR A 229 -1.28 -12.45 1.77
N ILE A 230 -1.21 -11.97 0.54
CA ILE A 230 -1.74 -10.65 0.14
C ILE A 230 -3.12 -10.85 -0.46
N ALA A 231 -4.12 -10.14 0.05
CA ALA A 231 -5.47 -10.19 -0.49
C ALA A 231 -5.47 -9.78 -1.98
N PRO A 232 -6.06 -10.58 -2.88
CA PRO A 232 -6.15 -10.20 -4.29
C PRO A 232 -7.06 -9.00 -4.48
N GLY A 233 -6.69 -8.12 -5.42
CA GLY A 233 -7.58 -7.03 -5.84
C GLY A 233 -8.93 -7.55 -6.26
N ASP A 234 -9.98 -6.76 -6.01
CA ASP A 234 -11.39 -7.10 -6.26
C ASP A 234 -11.96 -8.26 -5.40
N HIS A 235 -11.26 -8.66 -4.32
CA HIS A 235 -11.77 -9.64 -3.37
C HIS A 235 -11.47 -9.22 -1.93
N HIS A 236 -12.48 -9.34 -1.04
CA HIS A 236 -12.23 -9.29 0.39
C HIS A 236 -11.64 -10.61 0.85
N MET A 237 -10.59 -10.55 1.67
CA MET A 237 -9.98 -11.72 2.29
C MET A 237 -10.46 -11.85 3.74
N ARG A 238 -10.93 -13.05 4.11
CA ARG A 238 -11.38 -13.41 5.45
C ARG A 238 -10.72 -14.71 5.88
N VAL A 239 -10.79 -15.01 7.16
CA VAL A 239 -10.39 -16.29 7.73
C VAL A 239 -11.63 -17.06 8.18
N GLU A 240 -11.69 -18.33 7.85
CA GLU A 240 -12.74 -19.23 8.28
C GLU A 240 -12.14 -20.53 8.88
N ARG A 241 -12.92 -21.21 9.72
CA ARG A 241 -12.59 -22.56 10.21
C ARG A 241 -13.27 -23.60 9.31
N ASN A 242 -12.49 -24.53 8.80
CA ASN A 242 -12.97 -25.64 8.00
C ASN A 242 -12.34 -26.95 8.50
N GLY A 243 -13.13 -27.85 9.06
CA GLY A 243 -12.66 -29.17 9.53
C GLY A 243 -11.47 -29.10 10.50
N GLY A 244 -11.41 -28.09 11.38
CA GLY A 244 -10.32 -27.89 12.34
C GLY A 244 -9.13 -27.09 11.80
N GLN A 245 -9.06 -26.84 10.50
CA GLN A 245 -8.06 -25.97 9.87
C GLN A 245 -8.58 -24.53 9.74
N LYS A 246 -7.67 -23.57 9.76
CA LYS A 246 -7.93 -22.16 9.45
C LYS A 246 -7.54 -21.90 8.00
N ILE A 247 -8.51 -21.48 7.19
CA ILE A 247 -8.37 -21.29 5.74
C ILE A 247 -8.69 -19.85 5.35
N LEU A 248 -8.19 -19.43 4.19
CA LEU A 248 -8.51 -18.16 3.57
C LEU A 248 -9.80 -18.25 2.76
N ARG A 249 -10.70 -17.31 2.99
CA ARG A 249 -11.92 -17.11 2.21
C ARG A 249 -11.82 -15.81 1.42
N LEU A 250 -12.05 -15.90 0.12
CA LEU A 250 -12.09 -14.74 -0.78
C LEU A 250 -13.53 -14.51 -1.22
N THR A 251 -14.05 -13.29 -1.07
CA THR A 251 -15.43 -12.94 -1.43
C THR A 251 -15.47 -11.66 -2.26
N GLN A 252 -16.48 -11.55 -3.11
CA GLN A 252 -16.81 -10.33 -3.86
C GLN A 252 -18.00 -9.59 -3.24
N ASP A 253 -18.09 -9.61 -1.91
CA ASP A 253 -19.06 -8.80 -1.17
C ASP A 253 -18.96 -7.31 -1.59
N PRO A 254 -19.99 -6.48 -1.36
CA PRO A 254 -19.95 -5.06 -1.71
C PRO A 254 -18.70 -4.35 -1.20
N LEU A 255 -18.27 -3.30 -1.94
CA LEU A 255 -17.16 -2.43 -1.55
C LEU A 255 -17.38 -1.87 -0.14
N ILE A 256 -16.31 -1.80 0.65
CA ILE A 256 -16.32 -1.18 1.98
C ILE A 256 -15.43 0.07 1.92
N GLY A 257 -16.03 1.22 2.21
CA GLY A 257 -15.32 2.50 2.08
C GLY A 257 -14.81 2.79 0.66
N GLY A 258 -15.42 2.18 -0.36
CA GLY A 258 -14.98 2.27 -1.75
C GLY A 258 -13.89 1.25 -2.14
N HIS A 259 -13.45 0.37 -1.23
CA HIS A 259 -12.33 -0.55 -1.45
C HIS A 259 -12.75 -2.02 -1.44
N ARG A 260 -12.11 -2.81 -2.29
CA ARG A 260 -12.10 -4.27 -2.30
C ARG A 260 -10.76 -4.74 -2.90
N PRO A 261 -9.82 -5.27 -2.06
CA PRO A 261 -9.98 -5.62 -0.65
C PRO A 261 -10.13 -4.42 0.29
N ALA A 262 -10.79 -4.64 1.44
CA ALA A 262 -10.81 -3.73 2.59
C ALA A 262 -10.22 -4.43 3.83
N VAL A 263 -9.67 -3.64 4.76
CA VAL A 263 -8.96 -4.13 5.95
C VAL A 263 -9.93 -4.65 7.00
N ASP A 264 -11.03 -3.93 7.27
CA ASP A 264 -12.00 -4.28 8.30
C ASP A 264 -12.56 -5.70 8.16
N PRO A 265 -12.95 -6.22 6.97
CA PRO A 265 -13.40 -7.61 6.81
C PRO A 265 -12.36 -8.66 7.23
N MET A 266 -11.09 -8.41 6.93
CA MET A 266 -9.99 -9.29 7.33
C MET A 266 -9.82 -9.25 8.85
N PHE A 267 -9.71 -8.06 9.44
CA PHE A 267 -9.53 -7.89 10.88
C PHE A 267 -10.70 -8.47 11.68
N ASP A 268 -11.93 -8.27 11.22
CA ASP A 268 -13.14 -8.85 11.83
C ASP A 268 -13.06 -10.37 11.90
N SER A 269 -12.75 -11.01 10.79
CA SER A 269 -12.67 -12.48 10.71
C SER A 269 -11.51 -13.05 11.52
N VAL A 270 -10.38 -12.33 11.55
CA VAL A 270 -9.21 -12.69 12.36
C VAL A 270 -9.53 -12.57 13.85
N ALA A 271 -10.19 -11.49 14.27
CA ALA A 271 -10.60 -11.29 15.66
C ALA A 271 -11.49 -12.45 16.16
N GLN A 272 -12.45 -12.86 15.35
CA GLN A 272 -13.36 -13.98 15.68
C GLN A 272 -12.66 -15.34 15.71
N THR A 273 -11.69 -15.56 14.79
CA THR A 273 -11.08 -16.87 14.60
C THR A 273 -9.88 -17.11 15.51
N TYR A 274 -9.09 -16.08 15.78
CA TYR A 274 -7.84 -16.17 16.53
C TYR A 274 -7.91 -15.53 17.92
N GLY A 275 -8.82 -14.55 18.13
CA GLY A 275 -8.97 -13.86 19.42
C GLY A 275 -7.64 -13.28 19.91
N LYS A 276 -7.24 -13.63 21.14
CA LYS A 276 -6.01 -13.19 21.78
C LYS A 276 -4.71 -13.60 21.08
N GLN A 277 -4.78 -14.49 20.12
CA GLN A 277 -3.63 -14.94 19.31
C GLN A 277 -3.35 -14.00 18.12
N THR A 278 -4.09 -12.90 17.99
CA THR A 278 -3.96 -11.93 16.90
C THR A 278 -2.94 -10.84 17.23
N VAL A 279 -2.04 -10.58 16.28
CA VAL A 279 -1.22 -9.37 16.21
C VAL A 279 -1.67 -8.56 15.01
N ALA A 280 -2.37 -7.46 15.23
CA ALA A 280 -2.84 -6.58 14.16
C ALA A 280 -1.93 -5.37 14.00
N VAL A 281 -1.69 -4.99 12.74
CA VAL A 281 -0.85 -3.84 12.38
C VAL A 281 -1.60 -2.97 11.39
N LEU A 282 -1.70 -1.67 11.66
CA LEU A 282 -2.28 -0.70 10.76
C LEU A 282 -1.23 0.33 10.37
N LEU A 283 -0.93 0.37 9.08
CA LEU A 283 0.13 1.20 8.52
C LEU A 283 -0.45 2.39 7.74
N THR A 284 0.46 3.18 7.19
CA THR A 284 0.16 4.32 6.34
C THR A 284 -1.00 4.05 5.38
N GLY A 285 -1.89 5.03 5.25
CA GLY A 285 -3.06 4.96 4.39
C GLY A 285 -4.04 6.08 4.66
N MET A 286 -4.83 6.40 3.65
CA MET A 286 -5.89 7.39 3.72
C MET A 286 -7.16 6.80 4.36
N GLY A 287 -7.95 7.65 5.03
CA GLY A 287 -9.23 7.26 5.59
C GLY A 287 -9.13 6.55 6.94
N HIS A 288 -10.01 5.59 7.17
CA HIS A 288 -10.21 4.97 8.48
C HIS A 288 -10.44 3.45 8.42
N ASP A 289 -10.31 2.83 7.24
CA ASP A 289 -10.45 1.37 7.11
C ASP A 289 -9.42 0.64 7.99
N GLY A 290 -9.85 -0.42 8.64
CA GLY A 290 -9.07 -1.17 9.62
C GLY A 290 -9.18 -0.64 11.06
N ALA A 291 -9.66 0.58 11.31
CA ALA A 291 -9.78 1.11 12.66
C ALA A 291 -10.88 0.41 13.46
N GLN A 292 -12.03 0.12 12.84
CA GLN A 292 -13.11 -0.65 13.48
C GLN A 292 -12.74 -2.11 13.66
N GLY A 293 -12.04 -2.72 12.69
CA GLY A 293 -11.51 -4.07 12.84
C GLY A 293 -10.48 -4.17 13.97
N MET A 294 -9.57 -3.17 14.11
CA MET A 294 -8.66 -3.11 15.28
C MET A 294 -9.41 -3.05 16.61
N LYS A 295 -10.53 -2.32 16.67
CA LYS A 295 -11.38 -2.29 17.86
C LYS A 295 -11.88 -3.69 18.21
N LYS A 296 -12.39 -4.44 17.22
CA LYS A 296 -12.83 -5.84 17.44
C LYS A 296 -11.69 -6.77 17.86
N ILE A 297 -10.49 -6.59 17.29
CA ILE A 297 -9.31 -7.32 17.71
C ILE A 297 -8.98 -7.03 19.18
N LYS A 298 -9.03 -5.76 19.59
CA LYS A 298 -8.80 -5.34 20.96
C LYS A 298 -9.84 -5.91 21.92
N GLU A 299 -11.12 -5.88 21.55
CA GLU A 299 -12.24 -6.47 22.32
C GLU A 299 -12.07 -7.99 22.49
N ASN A 300 -11.41 -8.66 21.54
CA ASN A 300 -11.05 -10.08 21.58
C ASN A 300 -9.64 -10.34 22.18
N HIS A 301 -9.09 -9.36 22.89
CA HIS A 301 -7.80 -9.43 23.58
C HIS A 301 -6.57 -9.64 22.69
N GLY A 302 -6.68 -9.33 21.39
CA GLY A 302 -5.54 -9.29 20.47
C GLY A 302 -4.64 -8.09 20.73
N PHE A 303 -3.42 -8.14 20.20
CA PHE A 303 -2.41 -7.08 20.32
C PHE A 303 -2.42 -6.20 19.07
N THR A 304 -2.36 -4.89 19.25
CA THR A 304 -2.54 -3.92 18.17
C THR A 304 -1.38 -2.93 18.05
N ILE A 305 -0.89 -2.74 16.83
CA ILE A 305 0.23 -1.85 16.48
C ILE A 305 -0.24 -0.86 15.43
N ALA A 306 0.08 0.41 15.57
CA ALA A 306 -0.11 1.42 14.54
C ALA A 306 1.21 2.10 14.18
N GLU A 307 1.37 2.44 12.91
CA GLU A 307 2.50 3.24 12.44
C GLU A 307 2.40 4.67 12.98
N ASP A 308 3.54 5.20 13.44
CA ASP A 308 3.66 6.57 13.94
C ASP A 308 3.58 7.60 12.80
N GLN A 309 3.05 8.79 13.12
CA GLN A 309 2.93 9.92 12.18
C GLN A 309 4.27 10.33 11.56
N SER A 310 5.38 10.19 12.29
CA SER A 310 6.70 10.62 11.82
C SER A 310 7.20 9.84 10.60
N THR A 311 6.66 8.62 10.35
CA THR A 311 7.07 7.74 9.24
C THR A 311 5.96 7.49 8.23
N SER A 312 4.70 7.64 8.61
CA SER A 312 3.56 7.46 7.71
C SER A 312 3.63 8.42 6.52
N VAL A 313 3.46 7.91 5.31
CA VAL A 313 3.32 8.71 4.09
C VAL A 313 2.01 9.50 4.17
N VAL A 314 0.92 8.81 4.54
CA VAL A 314 -0.38 9.40 4.85
C VAL A 314 -0.84 8.88 6.22
N PHE A 315 -0.98 9.78 7.18
CA PHE A 315 -1.37 9.44 8.56
C PHE A 315 -2.89 9.53 8.73
N GLY A 316 -3.64 8.68 8.01
CA GLY A 316 -5.10 8.60 8.09
C GLY A 316 -5.56 7.35 8.84
N MET A 317 -5.37 6.16 8.27
CA MET A 317 -5.75 4.87 8.87
C MET A 317 -5.13 4.67 10.27
N PRO A 318 -3.81 4.85 10.48
CA PRO A 318 -3.23 4.75 11.82
C PRO A 318 -3.82 5.77 12.81
N LYS A 319 -3.98 7.03 12.37
CA LYS A 319 -4.57 8.10 13.17
C LYS A 319 -5.95 7.71 13.68
N SER A 320 -6.80 7.21 12.80
CA SER A 320 -8.18 6.81 13.14
C SER A 320 -8.21 5.72 14.23
N ALA A 321 -7.33 4.72 14.16
CA ALA A 321 -7.23 3.68 15.18
C ALA A 321 -6.70 4.23 16.52
N ILE A 322 -5.72 5.14 16.48
CA ILE A 322 -5.17 5.79 17.67
C ILE A 322 -6.23 6.65 18.36
N GLU A 323 -7.00 7.45 17.61
CA GLU A 323 -8.08 8.29 18.12
C GLU A 323 -9.23 7.47 18.75
N LEU A 324 -9.48 6.25 18.26
CA LEU A 324 -10.40 5.30 18.89
C LEU A 324 -9.87 4.68 20.20
N GLY A 325 -8.60 4.89 20.54
CA GLY A 325 -7.98 4.34 21.75
C GLY A 325 -7.80 2.82 21.72
N VAL A 326 -7.69 2.22 20.53
CA VAL A 326 -7.64 0.75 20.34
C VAL A 326 -6.24 0.24 19.98
N VAL A 327 -5.20 1.07 20.12
CA VAL A 327 -3.82 0.75 19.76
C VAL A 327 -2.97 0.54 20.99
N ASP A 328 -2.30 -0.63 21.10
CA ASP A 328 -1.37 -0.93 22.21
C ASP A 328 0.00 -0.28 22.02
N ARG A 329 0.47 -0.21 20.78
CA ARG A 329 1.78 0.35 20.42
C ARG A 329 1.68 1.25 19.20
N VAL A 330 2.18 2.46 19.34
CA VAL A 330 2.42 3.40 18.23
C VAL A 330 3.92 3.49 18.05
N VAL A 331 4.42 3.09 16.88
CA VAL A 331 5.87 3.00 16.63
C VAL A 331 6.24 3.47 15.22
N PRO A 332 7.44 4.04 15.02
CA PRO A 332 7.95 4.34 13.68
C PRO A 332 8.05 3.06 12.82
N LEU A 333 7.87 3.19 11.51
CA LEU A 333 7.87 2.08 10.55
C LEU A 333 9.03 1.10 10.75
N GLN A 334 10.24 1.61 10.99
CA GLN A 334 11.45 0.81 11.16
C GLN A 334 11.41 -0.09 12.42
N ALA A 335 10.56 0.23 13.39
CA ALA A 335 10.41 -0.55 14.62
C ALA A 335 9.27 -1.57 14.56
N VAL A 336 8.36 -1.46 13.55
CA VAL A 336 7.17 -2.31 13.45
C VAL A 336 7.53 -3.79 13.36
N ALA A 337 8.50 -4.17 12.54
CA ALA A 337 8.91 -5.59 12.42
C ALA A 337 9.40 -6.16 13.77
N ALA A 338 10.16 -5.38 14.54
CA ALA A 338 10.65 -5.80 15.85
C ALA A 338 9.49 -5.97 16.86
N GLU A 339 8.52 -5.04 16.87
CA GLU A 339 7.35 -5.15 17.73
C GLU A 339 6.45 -6.34 17.35
N ILE A 340 6.29 -6.64 16.03
CA ILE A 340 5.60 -7.84 15.54
C ILE A 340 6.28 -9.10 16.11
N ILE A 341 7.60 -9.23 15.92
CA ILE A 341 8.37 -10.41 16.38
C ILE A 341 8.25 -10.57 17.88
N LYS A 342 8.37 -9.48 18.65
CA LYS A 342 8.20 -9.50 20.11
C LYS A 342 6.78 -9.97 20.50
N ALA A 343 5.73 -9.43 19.85
CA ALA A 343 4.35 -9.81 20.15
C ALA A 343 4.04 -11.28 19.81
N VAL A 344 4.69 -11.82 18.78
CA VAL A 344 4.54 -13.24 18.40
C VAL A 344 5.31 -14.16 19.35
N SER A 345 6.40 -13.69 19.95
CA SER A 345 7.25 -14.48 20.87
C SER A 345 6.66 -14.59 22.30
N LEU A 346 5.72 -13.71 22.66
CA LEU A 346 5.00 -13.72 23.94
C LEU A 346 3.83 -14.72 23.92
#